data_a8ae6e8ae25ecdb0b881b03eea3bc8c2
#
_entry.id   a8ae6e8ae25ecdb0b881b03eea3bc8c2
#
_cell.length_a   1.000
_cell.length_b   1.000
_cell.length_c   1.000
_cell.angle_alpha   90.00
_cell.angle_beta   90.00
_cell.angle_gamma   90.00
#
_symmetry.space_group_name_H-M   'P 1'
#
loop_
_entity.id
_entity.type
_entity.pdbx_description
1 polymer ?
#
loop_
_entity_poly.entity_id
_entity_poly.type
_entity_poly.pdbx_seq_one_letter_code
_entity_poly.pdbx_strand_id
1 'polypeptide(L)'
;MISVTSVYVNDGWVVLSEKDGKTMLSYLRSTTKEVEEDGNKKNVYDCAVTKDVYALSNGGEMLGSTPVSINQHFVTQWGGQDETSWLWLVQKGGQGCVDISGSTYHTEGRLADMFINGGYPEGFEPQQVYDLYLLSMAVGTDGRIYTRVKESYELFNTSQFLNDQVLSYNGNPIDGTMIVFEPSFMDQYGVLLYDKNSKRYLQVCDYDSYTGAVYSGRVTAPVVQNEEIYEAHPNWARIDDMAGYKVHHVGVYAYQEYGSNVDGGYL
;
A
#
# COMPACT_ATOMS: atom_id res chain seq x y z
N MET A 1 -7.28 -31.27 -22.04
CA MET A 1 -7.29 -29.92 -21.41
C MET A 1 -6.31 -29.99 -20.24
N ILE A 2 -5.17 -29.32 -20.30
CA ILE A 2 -4.21 -29.27 -19.17
C ILE A 2 -4.62 -28.08 -18.33
N SER A 3 -5.13 -28.33 -17.12
CA SER A 3 -5.39 -27.28 -16.14
C SER A 3 -4.06 -26.97 -15.48
N VAL A 4 -3.48 -25.81 -15.74
CA VAL A 4 -2.34 -25.29 -14.97
C VAL A 4 -2.93 -24.58 -13.77
N THR A 5 -2.94 -25.24 -12.64
CA THR A 5 -3.29 -24.60 -11.37
C THR A 5 -2.07 -23.78 -10.94
N SER A 6 -2.27 -22.51 -10.61
CA SER A 6 -1.21 -21.70 -9.99
C SER A 6 -0.66 -22.42 -8.76
N VAL A 7 0.66 -22.61 -8.72
CA VAL A 7 1.34 -23.25 -7.59
C VAL A 7 1.38 -22.32 -6.37
N TYR A 8 1.08 -21.05 -6.57
CA TYR A 8 1.11 -20.01 -5.55
C TYR A 8 -0.31 -19.79 -5.04
N VAL A 9 -0.64 -20.51 -3.99
CA VAL A 9 -1.90 -20.33 -3.26
C VAL A 9 -1.66 -19.32 -2.14
N ASN A 10 -2.65 -18.56 -1.79
CA ASN A 10 -2.68 -17.40 -0.90
C ASN A 10 -2.17 -17.58 0.56
N ASP A 11 -1.40 -18.65 0.86
CA ASP A 11 -1.01 -19.04 2.22
C ASP A 11 0.47 -18.82 2.49
N GLY A 12 0.99 -17.63 2.31
CA GLY A 12 2.41 -17.40 2.52
C GLY A 12 2.81 -15.94 2.61
N TRP A 13 4.11 -15.73 2.66
CA TRP A 13 4.71 -14.41 2.65
C TRP A 13 5.46 -14.19 1.36
N VAL A 14 5.36 -12.96 0.86
CA VAL A 14 6.17 -12.49 -0.26
C VAL A 14 7.26 -11.58 0.29
N VAL A 15 8.49 -11.82 -0.08
CA VAL A 15 9.65 -11.08 0.41
C VAL A 15 10.37 -10.45 -0.76
N LEU A 16 10.39 -9.12 -0.76
CA LEU A 16 11.23 -8.33 -1.67
C LEU A 16 12.59 -8.15 -1.02
N SER A 17 13.65 -8.55 -1.71
CA SER A 17 15.01 -8.56 -1.16
C SER A 17 16.04 -8.18 -2.22
N GLU A 18 17.23 -7.84 -1.76
CA GLU A 18 18.40 -7.63 -2.63
C GLU A 18 19.42 -8.76 -2.43
N LYS A 19 19.95 -9.25 -3.55
CA LYS A 19 21.07 -10.17 -3.55
C LYS A 19 21.99 -9.87 -4.74
N ASP A 20 23.26 -9.69 -4.48
CA ASP A 20 24.29 -9.43 -5.49
C ASP A 20 23.93 -8.23 -6.41
N GLY A 21 23.37 -7.15 -5.82
CA GLY A 21 22.93 -5.96 -6.54
C GLY A 21 21.67 -6.15 -7.40
N LYS A 22 20.87 -7.19 -7.13
CA LYS A 22 19.66 -7.50 -7.87
C LYS A 22 18.46 -7.60 -6.94
N THR A 23 17.35 -6.98 -7.34
CA THR A 23 16.08 -7.14 -6.68
C THR A 23 15.49 -8.51 -6.97
N MET A 24 15.09 -9.22 -5.93
CA MET A 24 14.48 -10.54 -6.01
C MET A 24 13.16 -10.56 -5.25
N LEU A 25 12.16 -11.21 -5.82
CA LEU A 25 10.90 -11.51 -5.16
C LEU A 25 10.87 -12.99 -4.81
N SER A 26 10.79 -13.32 -3.52
CA SER A 26 10.72 -14.70 -3.05
C SER A 26 9.38 -14.97 -2.37
N TYR A 27 8.87 -16.19 -2.57
CA TYR A 27 7.65 -16.66 -1.92
C TYR A 27 8.01 -17.69 -0.85
N LEU A 28 7.48 -17.48 0.37
CA LEU A 28 7.66 -18.36 1.51
C LEU A 28 6.31 -18.99 1.87
N ARG A 29 6.24 -20.30 1.79
CA ARG A 29 5.04 -21.05 2.22
C ARG A 29 5.33 -21.71 3.57
N SER A 30 4.50 -21.42 4.55
CA SER A 30 4.50 -22.14 5.83
C SER A 30 3.54 -23.32 5.74
N THR A 31 4.03 -24.47 6.16
CA THR A 31 3.22 -25.68 6.33
C THR A 31 3.37 -26.21 7.73
N THR A 32 2.29 -26.66 8.33
CA THR A 32 2.31 -27.30 9.64
C THR A 32 2.19 -28.80 9.45
N LYS A 33 3.13 -29.56 10.02
CA LYS A 33 3.07 -31.02 10.06
C LYS A 33 2.92 -31.47 11.50
N GLU A 34 1.95 -32.35 11.72
CA GLU A 34 1.85 -33.06 13.01
C GLU A 34 2.89 -34.20 13.02
N VAL A 35 3.77 -34.20 13.98
CA VAL A 35 4.73 -35.26 14.21
C VAL A 35 4.49 -35.85 15.61
N GLU A 36 4.65 -37.14 15.73
CA GLU A 36 4.57 -37.83 17.03
C GLU A 36 5.98 -37.99 17.59
N GLU A 37 6.23 -37.45 18.77
CA GLU A 37 7.50 -37.54 19.48
C GLU A 37 7.20 -38.00 20.90
N ASP A 38 7.75 -39.15 21.30
CA ASP A 38 7.55 -39.79 22.63
C ASP A 38 6.06 -40.02 23.00
N GLY A 39 5.22 -40.37 22.01
CA GLY A 39 3.79 -40.60 22.21
C GLY A 39 2.95 -39.33 22.33
N ASN A 40 3.56 -38.14 22.13
CA ASN A 40 2.87 -36.84 22.10
C ASN A 40 2.84 -36.27 20.70
N LYS A 41 1.68 -35.75 20.31
CA LYS A 41 1.52 -35.04 19.05
C LYS A 41 2.03 -33.62 19.19
N LYS A 42 2.92 -33.23 18.28
CA LYS A 42 3.51 -31.88 18.20
C LYS A 42 3.40 -31.32 16.78
N ASN A 43 2.98 -30.09 16.70
CA ASN A 43 3.03 -29.38 15.44
C ASN A 43 4.43 -28.84 15.15
N VAL A 44 4.99 -29.26 14.01
CA VAL A 44 6.27 -28.74 13.51
C VAL A 44 5.98 -27.86 12.30
N TYR A 45 6.53 -26.64 12.34
CA TYR A 45 6.45 -25.71 11.22
C TYR A 45 7.55 -26.02 10.24
N ASP A 46 7.20 -26.10 8.96
CA ASP A 46 8.10 -26.23 7.84
C ASP A 46 7.92 -25.00 6.93
N CYS A 47 8.98 -24.51 6.35
CA CYS A 47 8.94 -23.35 5.46
C CYS A 47 9.60 -23.71 4.13
N ALA A 48 8.79 -23.76 3.08
CA ALA A 48 9.28 -23.90 1.72
C ALA A 48 9.52 -22.50 1.10
N VAL A 49 10.69 -22.31 0.52
CA VAL A 49 11.07 -21.04 -0.12
C VAL A 49 11.22 -21.23 -1.62
N THR A 50 10.42 -20.51 -2.40
CA THR A 50 10.63 -20.37 -3.85
C THR A 50 11.32 -19.04 -4.10
N LYS A 51 12.56 -19.10 -4.58
CA LYS A 51 13.38 -17.91 -4.84
C LYS A 51 13.04 -17.35 -6.20
N ASP A 52 13.04 -16.00 -6.28
CA ASP A 52 12.89 -15.23 -7.50
C ASP A 52 11.67 -15.65 -8.34
N VAL A 53 10.51 -15.69 -7.67
CA VAL A 53 9.23 -16.07 -8.31
C VAL A 53 8.87 -15.12 -9.46
N TYR A 54 9.34 -13.86 -9.41
CA TYR A 54 9.14 -12.93 -10.51
C TYR A 54 9.87 -13.39 -11.78
N ALA A 55 11.16 -13.67 -11.71
CA ALA A 55 11.90 -14.13 -12.86
C ALA A 55 11.36 -15.45 -13.41
N LEU A 56 10.96 -16.37 -12.52
CA LEU A 56 10.34 -17.63 -12.91
C LEU A 56 9.04 -17.43 -13.70
N SER A 57 8.23 -16.46 -13.31
CA SER A 57 6.94 -16.15 -13.94
C SER A 57 7.07 -15.29 -15.19
N ASN A 58 8.13 -14.49 -15.31
CA ASN A 58 8.31 -13.54 -16.42
C ASN A 58 9.46 -13.92 -17.37
N GLY A 59 9.64 -15.21 -17.62
CA GLY A 59 10.58 -15.69 -18.65
C GLY A 59 12.05 -15.44 -18.37
N GLY A 60 12.42 -15.26 -17.10
CA GLY A 60 13.79 -14.94 -16.66
C GLY A 60 14.09 -13.44 -16.61
N GLU A 61 13.11 -12.59 -16.83
CA GLU A 61 13.27 -11.14 -16.63
C GLU A 61 13.62 -10.82 -15.18
N MET A 62 14.49 -9.85 -14.99
CA MET A 62 14.89 -9.40 -13.66
C MET A 62 14.14 -8.12 -13.29
N LEU A 63 13.74 -8.00 -12.02
CA LEU A 63 13.06 -6.82 -11.52
C LEU A 63 13.91 -5.55 -11.66
N GLY A 64 14.97 -5.44 -10.90
CA GLY A 64 15.82 -4.26 -10.86
C GLY A 64 17.03 -4.46 -9.96
N SER A 65 17.60 -3.37 -9.46
CA SER A 65 18.83 -3.41 -8.68
C SER A 65 18.67 -3.15 -7.19
N THR A 66 17.77 -2.25 -6.82
CA THR A 66 17.60 -1.81 -5.44
C THR A 66 16.13 -1.83 -5.06
N PRO A 67 15.69 -2.77 -4.23
CA PRO A 67 14.32 -2.81 -3.73
C PRO A 67 14.04 -1.61 -2.81
N VAL A 68 12.86 -1.04 -2.91
CA VAL A 68 12.44 0.11 -2.12
C VAL A 68 11.24 -0.23 -1.23
N SER A 69 10.15 -0.70 -1.84
CA SER A 69 8.94 -1.08 -1.10
C SER A 69 8.12 -2.13 -1.83
N ILE A 70 7.26 -2.78 -1.08
CA ILE A 70 6.23 -3.70 -1.57
C ILE A 70 4.92 -3.37 -0.86
N ASN A 71 3.86 -3.20 -1.64
CA ASN A 71 2.52 -2.96 -1.11
C ASN A 71 1.53 -3.88 -1.79
N GLN A 72 0.69 -4.53 -0.99
CA GLN A 72 -0.44 -5.32 -1.49
C GLN A 72 -1.61 -4.39 -1.77
N HIS A 73 -2.32 -4.67 -2.87
CA HIS A 73 -3.58 -4.00 -3.17
C HIS A 73 -4.58 -5.00 -3.76
N PHE A 74 -5.82 -4.58 -3.77
CA PHE A 74 -6.93 -5.39 -4.29
C PHE A 74 -7.65 -4.61 -5.38
N VAL A 75 -8.08 -5.32 -6.41
CA VAL A 75 -9.04 -4.77 -7.37
C VAL A 75 -10.42 -4.92 -6.76
N THR A 76 -10.99 -3.83 -6.30
CA THR A 76 -12.35 -3.83 -5.75
C THR A 76 -13.34 -3.96 -6.89
N GLN A 77 -14.05 -5.08 -6.97
CA GLN A 77 -15.22 -5.19 -7.84
C GLN A 77 -16.49 -5.09 -6.99
N TRP A 78 -17.41 -4.22 -7.36
CA TRP A 78 -18.72 -4.14 -6.73
C TRP A 78 -19.48 -5.45 -6.95
N GLY A 79 -19.63 -6.22 -5.88
CA GLY A 79 -20.40 -7.45 -5.87
C GLY A 79 -19.70 -8.70 -6.41
N GLY A 80 -18.41 -8.65 -6.68
CA GLY A 80 -17.62 -9.80 -7.11
C GLY A 80 -16.62 -10.25 -6.07
N GLN A 81 -16.58 -11.55 -5.80
CA GLN A 81 -15.67 -12.20 -4.86
C GLN A 81 -14.30 -12.53 -5.48
N ASP A 82 -13.83 -11.78 -6.45
CA ASP A 82 -12.47 -11.98 -6.95
C ASP A 82 -11.50 -11.23 -6.04
N GLU A 83 -11.12 -11.89 -4.95
CA GLU A 83 -10.04 -11.52 -4.05
C GLU A 83 -8.67 -11.68 -4.73
N THR A 84 -8.53 -11.18 -5.95
CA THR A 84 -7.24 -11.22 -6.63
C THR A 84 -6.36 -10.16 -6.01
N SER A 85 -5.43 -10.58 -5.19
CA SER A 85 -4.43 -9.66 -4.67
C SER A 85 -3.40 -9.33 -5.72
N TRP A 86 -2.95 -8.10 -5.72
CA TRP A 86 -1.94 -7.55 -6.60
C TRP A 86 -0.86 -6.92 -5.74
N LEU A 87 0.34 -6.75 -6.31
CA LEU A 87 1.48 -6.24 -5.58
C LEU A 87 2.17 -5.13 -6.36
N TRP A 88 2.24 -3.96 -5.77
CA TRP A 88 3.16 -2.92 -6.22
C TRP A 88 4.56 -3.23 -5.72
N LEU A 89 5.50 -3.39 -6.63
CA LEU A 89 6.92 -3.54 -6.33
C LEU A 89 7.64 -2.28 -6.77
N VAL A 90 8.20 -1.56 -5.82
CA VAL A 90 9.00 -0.37 -6.10
C VAL A 90 10.47 -0.72 -5.97
N GLN A 91 11.22 -0.47 -7.03
CA GLN A 91 12.67 -0.67 -7.09
C GLN A 91 13.32 0.34 -8.03
N LYS A 92 14.64 0.45 -7.93
CA LYS A 92 15.45 1.25 -8.85
C LYS A 92 16.01 0.37 -9.96
N GLY A 93 16.17 0.97 -11.14
CA GLY A 93 16.69 0.28 -12.33
C GLY A 93 15.77 -0.85 -12.84
N GLY A 94 16.21 -1.54 -13.87
CA GLY A 94 15.48 -2.67 -14.47
C GLY A 94 14.06 -2.30 -14.94
N GLN A 95 13.08 -3.03 -14.44
CA GLN A 95 11.66 -2.79 -14.76
C GLN A 95 11.08 -1.54 -14.07
N GLY A 96 11.81 -0.95 -13.12
CA GLY A 96 11.28 0.16 -12.31
C GLY A 96 10.16 -0.28 -11.37
N CYS A 97 9.20 0.61 -11.13
CA CYS A 97 8.02 0.28 -10.32
C CYS A 97 7.00 -0.47 -11.17
N VAL A 98 6.69 -1.71 -10.76
CA VAL A 98 5.77 -2.62 -11.47
C VAL A 98 4.61 -3.04 -10.59
N ASP A 99 3.47 -3.23 -11.22
CA ASP A 99 2.32 -3.92 -10.68
C ASP A 99 2.31 -5.36 -11.18
N ILE A 100 2.17 -6.31 -10.27
CA ILE A 100 2.17 -7.73 -10.58
C ILE A 100 0.96 -8.45 -9.98
N SER A 101 0.49 -9.48 -10.65
CA SER A 101 -0.51 -10.38 -10.10
C SER A 101 0.01 -11.12 -8.86
N GLY A 102 -0.70 -11.07 -7.76
CA GLY A 102 -0.33 -11.79 -6.53
C GLY A 102 -0.47 -13.30 -6.63
N SER A 103 -1.19 -13.80 -7.62
CA SER A 103 -1.39 -15.25 -7.85
C SER A 103 -0.42 -15.85 -8.86
N THR A 104 0.01 -15.09 -9.87
CA THR A 104 0.86 -15.59 -10.96
C THR A 104 2.23 -14.95 -10.99
N TYR A 105 2.41 -13.81 -10.31
CA TYR A 105 3.59 -12.94 -10.33
C TYR A 105 3.97 -12.39 -11.71
N HIS A 106 3.05 -12.46 -12.67
CA HIS A 106 3.21 -11.80 -13.96
C HIS A 106 3.06 -10.29 -13.81
N THR A 107 3.84 -9.55 -14.59
CA THR A 107 3.71 -8.09 -14.71
C THR A 107 2.40 -7.74 -15.39
N GLU A 108 1.62 -6.90 -14.73
CA GLU A 108 0.34 -6.37 -15.22
C GLU A 108 0.50 -4.93 -15.73
N GLY A 109 1.42 -4.18 -15.13
CA GLY A 109 1.68 -2.81 -15.54
C GLY A 109 2.96 -2.23 -14.97
N ARG A 110 3.34 -1.07 -15.50
CA ARG A 110 4.46 -0.27 -14.99
C ARG A 110 3.95 1.10 -14.59
N LEU A 111 4.35 1.55 -13.42
CA LEU A 111 3.90 2.85 -12.91
C LEU A 111 4.24 4.00 -13.87
N ALA A 112 5.42 3.96 -14.50
CA ALA A 112 5.83 4.99 -15.44
C ALA A 112 4.87 5.16 -16.62
N ASP A 113 4.35 4.04 -17.14
CA ASP A 113 3.42 4.05 -18.29
C ASP A 113 2.03 4.59 -17.91
N MET A 114 1.74 4.68 -16.62
CA MET A 114 0.47 5.21 -16.10
C MET A 114 0.48 6.74 -15.96
N PHE A 115 1.61 7.39 -16.17
CA PHE A 115 1.67 8.86 -16.26
C PHE A 115 1.33 9.32 -17.67
N ILE A 116 0.65 10.46 -17.78
CA ILE A 116 0.12 10.97 -19.06
C ILE A 116 1.16 11.13 -20.16
N ASN A 117 2.40 11.35 -19.79
CA ASN A 117 3.51 11.51 -20.75
C ASN A 117 4.30 10.20 -20.98
N GLY A 118 3.82 9.06 -20.45
CA GLY A 118 4.52 7.77 -20.55
C GLY A 118 5.84 7.72 -19.78
N GLY A 119 5.95 8.52 -18.71
CA GLY A 119 7.13 8.60 -17.85
C GLY A 119 6.91 9.48 -16.64
N TYR A 120 7.79 9.34 -15.66
CA TYR A 120 7.71 10.12 -14.44
C TYR A 120 7.94 11.63 -14.69
N PRO A 121 7.30 12.50 -13.87
CA PRO A 121 7.65 13.90 -13.81
C PRO A 121 9.13 14.10 -13.46
N GLU A 122 9.70 15.24 -13.89
CA GLU A 122 11.09 15.55 -13.61
C GLU A 122 11.41 15.46 -12.11
N GLY A 123 12.49 14.74 -11.79
CA GLY A 123 12.96 14.54 -10.43
C GLY A 123 12.06 13.67 -9.55
N PHE A 124 11.03 13.02 -10.10
CA PHE A 124 10.20 12.09 -9.34
C PHE A 124 10.83 10.70 -9.32
N GLU A 125 11.17 10.25 -8.12
CA GLU A 125 11.59 8.86 -7.87
C GLU A 125 10.53 8.20 -6.99
N PRO A 126 9.81 7.16 -7.46
CA PRO A 126 8.80 6.50 -6.65
C PRO A 126 9.42 5.84 -5.42
N GLN A 127 8.78 6.04 -4.28
CA GLN A 127 9.10 5.42 -3.00
C GLN A 127 8.05 4.38 -2.61
N GLN A 128 6.79 4.70 -2.83
CA GLN A 128 5.66 3.83 -2.51
C GLN A 128 4.50 4.08 -3.48
N VAL A 129 3.68 3.06 -3.66
CA VAL A 129 2.39 3.17 -4.35
C VAL A 129 1.33 2.56 -3.46
N TYR A 130 0.26 3.29 -3.25
CA TYR A 130 -0.89 2.86 -2.47
C TYR A 130 -2.14 2.89 -3.33
N ASP A 131 -2.95 1.88 -3.22
CA ASP A 131 -4.27 1.86 -3.81
C ASP A 131 -5.33 1.93 -2.72
N LEU A 132 -6.12 2.99 -2.76
CA LEU A 132 -7.36 3.13 -2.03
C LEU A 132 -8.50 2.42 -2.78
N TYR A 133 -9.73 2.66 -2.39
CA TYR A 133 -10.88 2.05 -3.05
C TYR A 133 -10.98 2.43 -4.54
N LEU A 134 -10.94 3.71 -4.86
CA LEU A 134 -11.04 4.23 -6.23
C LEU A 134 -9.81 4.99 -6.71
N LEU A 135 -8.80 5.13 -5.88
CA LEU A 135 -7.65 5.99 -6.12
C LEU A 135 -6.35 5.21 -6.00
N SER A 136 -5.43 5.42 -6.95
CA SER A 136 -4.02 5.07 -6.78
C SER A 136 -3.23 6.32 -6.42
N MET A 137 -2.30 6.19 -5.49
CA MET A 137 -1.39 7.25 -5.05
C MET A 137 0.06 6.81 -5.28
N ALA A 138 0.80 7.56 -6.09
CA ALA A 138 2.23 7.38 -6.26
C ALA A 138 2.97 8.41 -5.40
N VAL A 139 3.79 7.96 -4.46
CA VAL A 139 4.54 8.79 -3.53
C VAL A 139 6.01 8.77 -3.90
N GLY A 140 6.60 9.96 -4.05
CA GLY A 140 8.02 10.13 -4.34
C GLY A 140 8.90 10.19 -3.10
N THR A 141 10.19 9.99 -3.29
CA THR A 141 11.22 10.16 -2.24
C THR A 141 11.28 11.59 -1.70
N ASP A 142 10.84 12.55 -2.51
CA ASP A 142 10.74 13.97 -2.17
C ASP A 142 9.40 14.36 -1.49
N GLY A 143 8.55 13.38 -1.21
CA GLY A 143 7.25 13.56 -0.58
C GLY A 143 6.13 13.95 -1.53
N ARG A 144 6.38 14.26 -2.79
CA ARG A 144 5.31 14.55 -3.75
C ARG A 144 4.37 13.36 -3.90
N ILE A 145 3.08 13.63 -3.94
CA ILE A 145 2.04 12.62 -4.15
C ILE A 145 1.32 12.95 -5.46
N TYR A 146 1.31 12.01 -6.36
CA TYR A 146 0.47 12.03 -7.56
C TYR A 146 -0.68 11.05 -7.38
N THR A 147 -1.84 11.39 -7.91
CA THR A 147 -3.03 10.56 -7.80
C THR A 147 -3.64 10.30 -9.17
N ARG A 148 -4.25 9.13 -9.30
CA ARG A 148 -5.15 8.81 -10.41
C ARG A 148 -6.38 8.10 -9.88
N VAL A 149 -7.54 8.36 -10.46
CA VAL A 149 -8.73 7.56 -10.20
C VAL A 149 -8.57 6.23 -10.95
N LYS A 150 -8.65 5.12 -10.20
CA LYS A 150 -8.67 3.79 -10.82
C LYS A 150 -9.94 3.63 -11.63
N GLU A 151 -9.88 2.79 -12.64
CA GLU A 151 -11.12 2.40 -13.29
C GLU A 151 -12.03 1.68 -12.32
N SER A 152 -13.23 2.23 -12.25
CA SER A 152 -14.36 1.44 -11.81
C SER A 152 -15.01 0.81 -13.03
N TYR A 153 -15.20 -0.48 -13.07
CA TYR A 153 -16.20 -1.20 -13.88
C TYR A 153 -16.27 -0.98 -15.40
N GLU A 154 -15.78 0.11 -15.91
CA GLU A 154 -15.84 0.43 -17.32
C GLU A 154 -14.51 0.11 -17.96
N LEU A 155 -14.49 -0.95 -18.70
CA LEU A 155 -13.35 -1.64 -19.34
C LEU A 155 -12.38 -0.77 -20.16
N PHE A 156 -12.58 0.55 -20.28
CA PHE A 156 -11.85 1.34 -21.28
C PHE A 156 -11.38 2.70 -20.81
N ASN A 157 -11.45 2.99 -19.52
CA ASN A 157 -11.15 4.33 -19.05
C ASN A 157 -10.07 4.32 -17.99
N THR A 158 -8.82 4.13 -18.38
CA THR A 158 -7.68 4.28 -17.48
C THR A 158 -7.41 5.75 -17.26
N SER A 159 -7.73 6.21 -16.07
CA SER A 159 -7.24 7.50 -15.62
C SER A 159 -5.73 7.45 -15.49
N GLN A 160 -5.07 8.51 -15.90
CA GLN A 160 -3.61 8.63 -15.83
C GLN A 160 -3.21 9.58 -14.71
N PHE A 161 -2.01 9.39 -14.16
CA PHE A 161 -1.41 10.40 -13.31
C PHE A 161 -1.06 11.63 -14.15
N LEU A 162 -1.44 12.81 -13.67
CA LEU A 162 -1.12 14.07 -14.31
C LEU A 162 0.19 14.61 -13.77
N ASN A 163 1.18 14.83 -14.64
CA ASN A 163 2.54 15.17 -14.25
C ASN A 163 2.68 16.54 -13.55
N ASP A 164 1.71 17.41 -13.71
CA ASP A 164 1.66 18.76 -13.14
C ASP A 164 0.73 18.89 -11.93
N GLN A 165 0.04 17.82 -11.55
CA GLN A 165 -0.92 17.83 -10.45
C GLN A 165 -0.39 17.07 -9.23
N VAL A 166 0.29 17.78 -8.34
CA VAL A 166 0.72 17.28 -7.04
C VAL A 166 -0.38 17.51 -6.01
N LEU A 167 -0.63 16.50 -5.19
CA LEU A 167 -1.63 16.59 -4.13
C LEU A 167 -1.26 17.71 -3.13
N SER A 168 -2.24 18.52 -2.75
CA SER A 168 -2.01 19.71 -1.95
C SER A 168 -3.09 19.90 -0.88
N TYR A 169 -2.71 20.62 0.19
CA TYR A 169 -3.61 21.09 1.22
C TYR A 169 -3.53 22.62 1.31
N ASN A 170 -4.67 23.29 1.20
CA ASN A 170 -4.73 24.76 1.17
C ASN A 170 -3.79 25.41 0.13
N GLY A 171 -3.62 24.78 -1.03
CA GLY A 171 -2.77 25.27 -2.12
C GLY A 171 -1.27 24.98 -1.96
N ASN A 172 -0.84 24.32 -0.89
CA ASN A 172 0.54 23.94 -0.69
C ASN A 172 0.71 22.42 -0.88
N PRO A 173 1.73 21.96 -1.64
CA PRO A 173 2.03 20.54 -1.74
C PRO A 173 2.23 19.89 -0.36
N ILE A 174 1.65 18.71 -0.17
CA ILE A 174 1.82 17.93 1.07
C ILE A 174 2.98 16.95 0.94
N ASP A 175 3.56 16.57 2.08
CA ASP A 175 4.62 15.55 2.17
C ASP A 175 4.00 14.18 2.48
N GLY A 176 4.08 13.27 1.54
CA GLY A 176 3.57 11.90 1.65
C GLY A 176 4.55 10.87 2.18
N THR A 177 5.70 11.27 2.72
CA THR A 177 6.71 10.30 3.19
C THR A 177 6.32 9.57 4.48
N MET A 178 5.26 10.02 5.17
CA MET A 178 4.72 9.39 6.37
C MET A 178 3.23 9.11 6.23
N ILE A 179 2.89 8.18 5.35
CA ILE A 179 1.52 7.67 5.17
C ILE A 179 1.31 6.46 6.07
N VAL A 180 0.17 6.44 6.75
CA VAL A 180 -0.35 5.26 7.44
C VAL A 180 -1.36 4.61 6.53
N PHE A 181 -0.99 3.47 5.99
CA PHE A 181 -1.85 2.65 5.14
C PHE A 181 -2.05 1.29 5.78
N GLU A 182 -3.30 0.96 6.06
CA GLU A 182 -3.70 -0.34 6.57
C GLU A 182 -4.79 -0.90 5.66
N PRO A 183 -4.50 -1.95 4.88
CA PRO A 183 -5.47 -2.51 3.94
C PRO A 183 -6.77 -2.99 4.58
N SER A 184 -6.72 -3.42 5.85
CA SER A 184 -7.91 -3.86 6.59
C SER A 184 -8.87 -2.72 6.96
N PHE A 185 -8.42 -1.48 6.87
CA PHE A 185 -9.26 -0.28 7.07
C PHE A 185 -9.74 0.35 5.75
N MET A 186 -9.64 -0.36 4.64
CA MET A 186 -10.10 0.13 3.32
C MET A 186 -11.58 0.48 3.27
N ASP A 187 -12.40 -0.01 4.21
CA ASP A 187 -13.79 0.42 4.35
C ASP A 187 -13.94 1.90 4.70
N GLN A 188 -12.88 2.57 5.11
CA GLN A 188 -12.91 3.99 5.46
C GLN A 188 -12.55 4.94 4.29
N TYR A 189 -12.28 4.40 3.11
CA TYR A 189 -12.07 5.18 1.88
C TYR A 189 -11.00 6.26 1.98
N GLY A 190 -9.97 6.05 2.80
CA GLY A 190 -8.92 7.03 2.95
C GLY A 190 -7.71 6.55 3.76
N VAL A 191 -6.67 7.36 3.69
CA VAL A 191 -5.43 7.17 4.47
C VAL A 191 -5.14 8.37 5.33
N LEU A 192 -4.53 8.12 6.47
CA LEU A 192 -3.98 9.16 7.32
C LEU A 192 -2.50 9.35 6.97
N LEU A 193 -2.04 10.59 6.96
CA LEU A 193 -0.63 10.92 6.82
C LEU A 193 -0.23 12.03 7.79
N TYR A 194 1.05 12.05 8.17
CA TYR A 194 1.65 13.20 8.83
C TYR A 194 2.34 14.07 7.77
N ASP A 195 1.80 15.27 7.54
CA ASP A 195 2.38 16.24 6.62
C ASP A 195 3.50 17.02 7.32
N LYS A 196 4.74 16.80 6.91
CA LYS A 196 5.92 17.51 7.45
C LYS A 196 5.92 18.99 7.11
N ASN A 197 5.24 19.39 6.02
CA ASN A 197 5.21 20.77 5.58
C ASN A 197 4.30 21.62 6.48
N SER A 198 3.08 21.15 6.74
CA SER A 198 2.13 21.84 7.63
C SER A 198 2.20 21.39 9.09
N LYS A 199 3.01 20.37 9.40
CA LYS A 199 3.23 19.81 10.74
C LYS A 199 1.93 19.40 11.43
N ARG A 200 1.11 18.66 10.70
CA ARG A 200 -0.18 18.13 11.17
C ARG A 200 -0.52 16.82 10.50
N TYR A 201 -1.48 16.15 11.07
CA TYR A 201 -2.09 15.02 10.40
C TYR A 201 -3.11 15.49 9.37
N LEU A 202 -3.10 14.84 8.22
CA LEU A 202 -4.05 15.05 7.13
C LEU A 202 -4.64 13.70 6.72
N GLN A 203 -5.84 13.72 6.20
CA GLN A 203 -6.51 12.57 5.62
C GLN A 203 -6.64 12.78 4.11
N VAL A 204 -6.30 11.76 3.35
CA VAL A 204 -6.58 11.70 1.90
C VAL A 204 -7.70 10.70 1.67
N CYS A 205 -8.77 11.16 1.05
CA CYS A 205 -9.96 10.35 0.76
C CYS A 205 -10.22 10.28 -0.73
N ASP A 206 -10.79 9.16 -1.19
CA ASP A 206 -11.22 8.93 -2.57
C ASP A 206 -12.73 8.79 -2.73
N TYR A 207 -13.44 8.54 -1.65
CA TYR A 207 -14.87 8.30 -1.68
C TYR A 207 -15.58 8.83 -0.42
N ASP A 208 -16.78 9.26 -0.59
CA ASP A 208 -17.69 9.65 0.50
C ASP A 208 -18.93 8.73 0.47
N SER A 209 -19.02 7.84 1.45
CA SER A 209 -20.09 6.85 1.54
C SER A 209 -21.49 7.45 1.79
N TYR A 210 -21.56 8.68 2.29
CA TYR A 210 -22.84 9.35 2.52
C TYR A 210 -23.39 10.01 1.27
N THR A 211 -22.51 10.61 0.48
CA THR A 211 -22.92 11.35 -0.73
C THR A 211 -22.73 10.54 -2.01
N GLY A 212 -21.96 9.46 -1.97
CA GLY A 212 -21.53 8.72 -3.14
C GLY A 212 -20.51 9.47 -4.01
N ALA A 213 -19.92 10.55 -3.50
CA ALA A 213 -18.99 11.35 -4.25
C ALA A 213 -17.62 10.68 -4.36
N VAL A 214 -17.07 10.68 -5.58
CA VAL A 214 -15.73 10.19 -5.89
C VAL A 214 -14.77 11.38 -5.97
N TYR A 215 -13.59 11.24 -5.38
CA TYR A 215 -12.57 12.27 -5.35
C TYR A 215 -11.28 11.78 -5.99
N SER A 216 -10.57 12.66 -6.66
CA SER A 216 -9.22 12.42 -7.19
C SER A 216 -8.11 12.65 -6.13
N GLY A 217 -8.45 12.47 -4.85
CA GLY A 217 -7.57 12.74 -3.71
C GLY A 217 -8.00 13.99 -2.96
N ARG A 218 -9.11 13.90 -2.19
CA ARG A 218 -9.54 14.99 -1.32
C ARG A 218 -8.69 15.00 -0.06
N VAL A 219 -7.97 16.10 0.16
CA VAL A 219 -7.17 16.29 1.38
C VAL A 219 -7.95 17.09 2.40
N THR A 220 -8.11 16.54 3.60
CA THR A 220 -8.80 17.19 4.72
C THR A 220 -7.97 17.10 5.99
N ALA A 221 -8.13 18.07 6.89
CA ALA A 221 -7.64 17.93 8.24
C ALA A 221 -8.64 17.09 9.05
N PRO A 222 -8.18 16.11 9.84
CA PRO A 222 -9.04 15.40 10.78
C PRO A 222 -9.70 16.39 11.73
N VAL A 223 -10.99 16.18 12.00
CA VAL A 223 -11.71 16.98 12.99
C VAL A 223 -11.35 16.46 14.37
N VAL A 224 -10.80 17.32 15.21
CA VAL A 224 -10.58 16.98 16.61
C VAL A 224 -11.97 16.97 17.29
N GLN A 225 -12.45 15.77 17.56
CA GLN A 225 -13.66 15.57 18.35
C GLN A 225 -13.23 15.46 19.82
N ASN A 226 -13.81 16.14 20.75
CA ASN A 226 -13.47 16.12 22.17
C ASN A 226 -12.26 16.98 22.57
N GLU A 227 -12.39 18.27 22.38
CA GLU A 227 -11.43 19.26 22.95
C GLU A 227 -11.21 19.06 24.46
N GLU A 228 -12.24 18.62 25.19
CA GLU A 228 -12.18 18.32 26.62
C GLU A 228 -11.09 17.31 27.00
N ILE A 229 -10.76 16.38 26.10
CA ILE A 229 -9.67 15.41 26.33
C ILE A 229 -8.32 16.14 26.35
N TYR A 230 -8.10 17.09 25.46
CA TYR A 230 -6.87 17.87 25.43
C TYR A 230 -6.78 18.86 26.59
N GLU A 231 -7.91 19.40 27.05
CA GLU A 231 -7.97 20.22 28.26
C GLU A 231 -7.60 19.39 29.50
N ALA A 232 -8.08 18.14 29.59
CA ALA A 232 -7.74 17.23 30.67
C ALA A 232 -6.26 16.72 30.60
N HIS A 233 -5.69 16.71 29.40
CA HIS A 233 -4.34 16.22 29.13
C HIS A 233 -3.49 17.24 28.36
N PRO A 234 -3.14 18.38 28.95
CA PRO A 234 -2.49 19.49 28.24
C PRO A 234 -1.09 19.17 27.71
N ASN A 235 -0.51 18.05 28.13
CA ASN A 235 0.78 17.57 27.63
C ASN A 235 0.67 16.62 26.42
N TRP A 236 -0.54 16.29 26.00
CA TRP A 236 -0.70 15.45 24.82
C TRP A 236 -0.49 16.25 23.55
N ALA A 237 0.18 15.61 22.58
CA ALA A 237 0.34 16.19 21.26
C ALA A 237 -1.03 16.24 20.55
N ARG A 238 -1.31 17.38 19.93
CA ARG A 238 -2.52 17.54 19.11
C ARG A 238 -2.25 17.09 17.69
N ILE A 239 -3.16 16.30 17.12
CA ILE A 239 -3.01 15.82 15.72
C ILE A 239 -3.13 16.96 14.69
N ASP A 240 -3.75 18.06 15.05
CA ASP A 240 -3.91 19.26 14.21
C ASP A 240 -2.80 20.31 14.41
N ASP A 241 -1.92 20.12 15.40
CA ASP A 241 -0.75 20.96 15.63
C ASP A 241 0.41 20.17 16.26
N MET A 242 1.33 19.72 15.40
CA MET A 242 2.55 19.01 15.78
C MET A 242 3.81 19.87 15.66
N ALA A 243 3.67 21.20 15.59
CA ALA A 243 4.79 22.11 15.33
C ALA A 243 5.93 22.00 16.35
N GLY A 244 5.63 21.66 17.61
CA GLY A 244 6.61 21.47 18.67
C GLY A 244 7.30 20.09 18.70
N TYR A 245 6.92 19.19 17.80
CA TYR A 245 7.35 17.79 17.81
C TYR A 245 8.18 17.42 16.60
N LYS A 246 9.10 16.48 16.79
CA LYS A 246 9.80 15.79 15.71
C LYS A 246 9.19 14.40 15.57
N VAL A 247 8.30 14.24 14.57
CA VAL A 247 7.68 12.96 14.28
C VAL A 247 8.68 12.10 13.52
N HIS A 248 8.94 10.89 14.00
CA HIS A 248 9.87 9.93 13.39
C HIS A 248 9.16 8.81 12.66
N HIS A 249 8.01 8.41 13.15
CA HIS A 249 7.23 7.31 12.62
C HIS A 249 5.76 7.51 12.94
N VAL A 250 4.92 7.05 12.04
CA VAL A 250 3.46 6.99 12.22
C VAL A 250 3.03 5.58 11.85
N GLY A 251 2.21 4.98 12.66
CA GLY A 251 1.72 3.62 12.44
C GLY A 251 0.29 3.44 12.92
N VAL A 252 -0.31 2.34 12.55
CA VAL A 252 -1.61 1.88 13.06
C VAL A 252 -1.37 0.96 14.23
N TYR A 253 -2.10 1.18 15.30
CA TYR A 253 -2.24 0.24 16.40
C TYR A 253 -3.67 -0.28 16.42
N ALA A 254 -3.82 -1.59 16.22
CA ALA A 254 -5.13 -2.25 16.36
C ALA A 254 -5.07 -3.15 17.61
N TYR A 255 -5.97 -2.90 18.54
CA TYR A 255 -6.16 -3.76 19.72
C TYR A 255 -7.46 -4.53 19.54
N GLN A 256 -7.41 -5.87 19.61
CA GLN A 256 -8.59 -6.71 19.56
C GLN A 256 -8.87 -7.31 20.94
N GLU A 257 -9.90 -6.81 21.60
CA GLU A 257 -10.42 -7.43 22.80
C GLU A 257 -11.45 -8.51 22.43
N TYR A 258 -11.35 -9.68 23.05
CA TYR A 258 -12.22 -10.82 22.74
C TYR A 258 -13.70 -10.43 22.90
N GLY A 259 -14.44 -10.38 21.80
CA GLY A 259 -15.89 -10.13 21.78
C GLY A 259 -16.35 -8.68 21.59
N SER A 260 -15.44 -7.74 21.39
CA SER A 260 -15.78 -6.35 21.02
C SER A 260 -15.31 -6.00 19.62
N ASN A 261 -16.09 -5.18 18.90
CA ASN A 261 -15.59 -4.48 17.73
C ASN A 261 -14.53 -3.50 18.22
N VAL A 262 -13.34 -3.64 17.68
CA VAL A 262 -12.21 -2.85 18.14
C VAL A 262 -12.15 -1.55 17.40
N ASP A 263 -12.12 -0.48 18.17
CA ASP A 263 -11.72 0.81 17.64
C ASP A 263 -10.19 0.81 17.51
N GLY A 264 -9.69 0.81 16.28
CA GLY A 264 -8.28 0.98 15.99
C GLY A 264 -7.85 2.41 16.32
N GLY A 265 -6.65 2.56 16.88
CA GLY A 265 -6.02 3.85 17.14
C GLY A 265 -4.80 4.04 16.25
N TYR A 266 -4.39 5.29 16.06
CA TYR A 266 -3.13 5.65 15.40
C TYR A 266 -2.12 6.12 16.47
N LEU A 267 -0.89 5.65 16.35
CA LEU A 267 0.22 6.06 17.18
C LEU A 267 1.30 6.78 16.37
#